data_74c5e3a1da48c0b42e0d830b8d56bbda
#
_entry.id   74c5e3a1da48c0b42e0d830b8d56bbda
#
_cell.length_a   1.000
_cell.length_b   1.000
_cell.length_c   1.000
_cell.angle_alpha   90.00
_cell.angle_beta   90.00
_cell.angle_gamma   90.00
#
_symmetry.space_group_name_H-M   'P 1'
#
loop_
_entity.id
_entity.type
_entity.pdbx_description
1 polymer ?
#
loop_
_entity_poly.entity_id
_entity_poly.type
_entity_poly.pdbx_seq_one_letter_code
_entity_poly.pdbx_strand_id
1 'polypeptide(L)'
;MIRRILVPSLAGTTLVFLCSPALASNRPGDGFEVTSYRLALTPDIQNRTVAGREAITLRATVDGVRRLNFSANALGIDSAVLDGVALAHTVEGDVLSFHLPRQLRRGRTVKLELSYHGRPARGFAGSAETLYTSYFACDWMVCSQNKFGEKAVFSLDLRVPAGMTSLSVGSMIARRPTPDGSEVQSWKAPRPYSAYLYGFAVGRFTQVREWVGSKMLTYLSDTADADQLKRRLAGTRGMVAFLSAKAGVPLPVADYSQLLVDGGEAQEAATYSVLGTNALPMKPDDASEDWAIVHELTHQWWGNLITCETLKDFWLNEGITTFMTAAWKEHRYGRGAYDAELDVAKGRLEKARVTGFDKPLAWNGSYPTLGVRRAIQYSKGALFMAQLRVTLGDAAFWAGLRRYTRDHAGGTVTSIDLERAMEESSGRDLRPLFAEWVFGDSLSDRQRQ
;
A
#
# COMPACT_ATOMS: atom_id res chain seq x y z
N MET A 1 -75.83 -34.71 -31.34
CA MET A 1 -75.21 -33.32 -31.16
C MET A 1 -73.98 -33.49 -30.35
N ILE A 2 -72.81 -33.47 -31.02
CA ILE A 2 -71.51 -33.65 -30.36
C ILE A 2 -70.82 -32.33 -30.40
N ARG A 3 -70.62 -31.70 -29.22
CA ARG A 3 -69.88 -30.46 -29.10
C ARG A 3 -68.38 -30.76 -29.06
N ARG A 4 -67.61 -30.24 -30.04
CA ARG A 4 -66.18 -30.26 -30.09
C ARG A 4 -65.65 -29.09 -29.14
N ILE A 5 -64.77 -29.44 -28.19
CA ILE A 5 -64.05 -28.54 -27.34
C ILE A 5 -62.74 -28.22 -28.05
N LEU A 6 -62.53 -26.93 -28.39
CA LEU A 6 -61.25 -26.41 -28.86
C LEU A 6 -60.35 -26.14 -27.67
N VAL A 7 -59.13 -26.69 -27.70
CA VAL A 7 -58.04 -26.43 -26.76
C VAL A 7 -57.16 -25.32 -27.39
N PRO A 8 -56.86 -24.20 -26.71
CA PRO A 8 -55.93 -23.20 -27.25
C PRO A 8 -54.48 -23.64 -27.02
N SER A 9 -53.70 -23.61 -28.07
CA SER A 9 -52.25 -23.79 -28.11
C SER A 9 -51.57 -22.62 -27.40
N LEU A 10 -50.82 -22.86 -26.30
CA LEU A 10 -49.90 -21.90 -25.71
C LEU A 10 -48.61 -21.83 -26.55
N ALA A 11 -48.43 -20.73 -27.25
CA ALA A 11 -47.13 -20.40 -27.86
C ALA A 11 -46.17 -19.94 -26.75
N GLY A 12 -45.17 -20.78 -26.44
CA GLY A 12 -44.10 -20.46 -25.51
C GLY A 12 -43.15 -19.40 -26.10
N THR A 13 -43.21 -18.19 -25.61
CA THR A 13 -42.24 -17.14 -25.94
C THR A 13 -40.94 -17.38 -25.16
N THR A 14 -39.93 -17.90 -25.85
CA THR A 14 -38.56 -18.03 -25.27
C THR A 14 -37.94 -16.63 -25.14
N LEU A 15 -37.90 -16.11 -23.92
CA LEU A 15 -37.12 -14.89 -23.64
C LEU A 15 -35.62 -15.24 -23.72
N VAL A 16 -34.99 -14.83 -24.82
CA VAL A 16 -33.54 -14.83 -24.94
C VAL A 16 -33.04 -13.65 -24.11
N PHE A 17 -32.48 -13.90 -22.93
CA PHE A 17 -31.70 -12.92 -22.18
C PHE A 17 -30.43 -12.63 -22.98
N LEU A 18 -30.42 -11.55 -23.74
CA LEU A 18 -29.21 -10.95 -24.26
C LEU A 18 -28.44 -10.41 -23.06
N CYS A 19 -27.44 -11.17 -22.61
CA CYS A 19 -26.44 -10.69 -21.66
C CYS A 19 -25.70 -9.55 -22.37
N SER A 20 -26.08 -8.29 -22.11
CA SER A 20 -25.31 -7.15 -22.57
C SER A 20 -23.91 -7.28 -22.00
N PRO A 21 -22.84 -7.17 -22.82
CA PRO A 21 -21.50 -7.13 -22.29
C PRO A 21 -21.42 -5.92 -21.35
N ALA A 22 -21.00 -6.15 -20.10
CA ALA A 22 -20.70 -5.08 -19.16
C ALA A 22 -19.71 -4.15 -19.88
N LEU A 23 -20.15 -2.92 -20.16
CA LEU A 23 -19.26 -1.88 -20.66
C LEU A 23 -18.10 -1.77 -19.66
N ALA A 24 -16.87 -2.03 -20.13
CA ALA A 24 -15.68 -1.85 -19.32
C ALA A 24 -15.75 -0.42 -18.73
N SER A 25 -15.75 -0.32 -17.39
CA SER A 25 -15.80 0.97 -16.75
C SER A 25 -14.56 1.78 -17.18
N ASN A 26 -14.68 3.09 -17.22
CA ASN A 26 -13.58 3.96 -17.68
C ASN A 26 -12.59 4.31 -16.56
N ARG A 27 -12.56 3.56 -15.46
CA ARG A 27 -11.70 3.86 -14.32
C ARG A 27 -10.28 3.30 -14.54
N PRO A 28 -9.25 3.91 -13.94
CA PRO A 28 -7.90 3.36 -13.95
C PRO A 28 -7.86 1.92 -13.44
N GLY A 29 -7.20 1.03 -14.22
CA GLY A 29 -7.01 -0.37 -13.90
C GLY A 29 -8.22 -1.28 -14.18
N ASP A 30 -9.31 -0.80 -14.76
CA ASP A 30 -10.44 -1.65 -15.07
C ASP A 30 -10.22 -2.48 -16.34
N GLY A 31 -10.63 -3.75 -16.28
CA GLY A 31 -10.53 -4.70 -17.38
C GLY A 31 -9.18 -5.40 -17.53
N PHE A 32 -8.20 -5.07 -16.73
CA PHE A 32 -6.89 -5.74 -16.70
C PHE A 32 -6.30 -5.71 -15.29
N GLU A 33 -5.29 -6.53 -15.07
CA GLU A 33 -4.43 -6.53 -13.89
C GLU A 33 -2.97 -6.37 -14.34
N VAL A 34 -2.17 -5.62 -13.58
CA VAL A 34 -0.73 -5.51 -13.82
C VAL A 34 0.00 -6.58 -13.04
N THR A 35 0.87 -7.32 -13.73
CA THR A 35 1.67 -8.39 -13.14
C THR A 35 3.12 -7.99 -12.91
N SER A 36 3.65 -7.01 -13.66
CA SER A 36 4.98 -6.47 -13.41
C SER A 36 5.16 -5.05 -13.91
N TYR A 37 6.00 -4.30 -13.19
CA TYR A 37 6.57 -3.01 -13.55
C TYR A 37 8.09 -3.13 -13.63
N ARG A 38 8.67 -2.72 -14.76
CA ARG A 38 10.12 -2.60 -14.93
C ARG A 38 10.44 -1.19 -15.40
N LEU A 39 11.16 -0.45 -14.59
CA LEU A 39 11.47 0.96 -14.82
C LEU A 39 12.98 1.15 -15.04
N ALA A 40 13.34 2.12 -15.88
CA ALA A 40 14.68 2.67 -16.00
C ALA A 40 14.55 4.19 -15.94
N LEU A 41 14.93 4.80 -14.82
CA LEU A 41 14.70 6.22 -14.53
C LEU A 41 16.00 7.01 -14.41
N THR A 42 15.94 8.25 -14.85
CA THR A 42 16.95 9.27 -14.67
C THR A 42 16.30 10.47 -13.95
N PRO A 43 16.38 10.54 -12.61
CA PRO A 43 15.88 11.68 -11.85
C PRO A 43 16.85 12.86 -11.96
N ASP A 44 16.29 14.06 -12.07
CA ASP A 44 17.00 15.32 -11.89
C ASP A 44 16.68 15.88 -10.50
N ILE A 45 17.67 15.82 -9.62
CA ILE A 45 17.53 16.21 -8.22
C ILE A 45 17.23 17.70 -8.08
N GLN A 46 17.91 18.55 -8.88
CA GLN A 46 17.80 20.02 -8.76
C GLN A 46 16.44 20.51 -9.29
N ASN A 47 16.03 20.02 -10.45
CA ASN A 47 14.80 20.45 -11.12
C ASN A 47 13.56 19.68 -10.64
N ARG A 48 13.72 18.63 -9.82
CA ARG A 48 12.63 17.73 -9.40
C ARG A 48 11.88 17.16 -10.58
N THR A 49 12.60 16.73 -11.62
CA THR A 49 12.04 16.07 -12.79
C THR A 49 12.52 14.63 -12.88
N VAL A 50 11.84 13.86 -13.69
CA VAL A 50 12.23 12.49 -14.03
C VAL A 50 12.04 12.28 -15.53
N ALA A 51 12.99 11.57 -16.14
CA ALA A 51 12.83 10.99 -17.46
C ALA A 51 13.06 9.49 -17.36
N GLY A 52 12.32 8.70 -18.13
CA GLY A 52 12.46 7.26 -18.02
C GLY A 52 11.74 6.44 -19.04
N ARG A 53 11.98 5.14 -18.93
CA ARG A 53 11.29 4.09 -19.65
C ARG A 53 10.61 3.18 -18.64
N GLU A 54 9.44 2.72 -19.01
CA GLU A 54 8.65 1.81 -18.18
C GLU A 54 8.10 0.68 -19.06
N ALA A 55 8.26 -0.56 -18.62
CA ALA A 55 7.63 -1.71 -19.24
C ALA A 55 6.63 -2.31 -18.25
N ILE A 56 5.35 -2.27 -18.63
CA ILE A 56 4.23 -2.79 -17.85
C ILE A 56 3.77 -4.09 -18.51
N THR A 57 3.84 -5.20 -17.76
CA THR A 57 3.20 -6.45 -18.20
C THR A 57 1.84 -6.54 -17.54
N LEU A 58 0.80 -6.71 -18.33
CA LEU A 58 -0.58 -6.77 -17.85
C LEU A 58 -1.35 -7.92 -18.49
N ARG A 59 -2.38 -8.40 -17.80
CA ARG A 59 -3.27 -9.46 -18.26
C ARG A 59 -4.72 -8.95 -18.28
N ALA A 60 -5.42 -9.10 -19.40
CA ALA A 60 -6.83 -8.77 -19.49
C ALA A 60 -7.67 -9.69 -18.59
N THR A 61 -8.55 -9.11 -17.75
CA THR A 61 -9.44 -9.84 -16.83
C THR A 61 -10.82 -10.05 -17.38
N VAL A 62 -11.17 -9.32 -18.45
CA VAL A 62 -12.45 -9.42 -19.18
C VAL A 62 -12.19 -9.48 -20.68
N ASP A 63 -13.22 -9.87 -21.45
CA ASP A 63 -13.20 -9.77 -22.90
C ASP A 63 -13.48 -8.33 -23.36
N GLY A 64 -12.97 -7.97 -24.55
CA GLY A 64 -13.32 -6.73 -25.21
C GLY A 64 -12.60 -5.48 -24.71
N VAL A 65 -11.48 -5.59 -24.00
CA VAL A 65 -10.69 -4.44 -23.54
C VAL A 65 -10.16 -3.69 -24.77
N ARG A 66 -10.58 -2.43 -24.93
CA ARG A 66 -10.19 -1.53 -26.04
C ARG A 66 -9.29 -0.39 -25.60
N ARG A 67 -9.19 -0.15 -24.30
CA ARG A 67 -8.38 0.92 -23.69
C ARG A 67 -7.68 0.36 -22.47
N LEU A 68 -6.43 0.80 -22.26
CA LEU A 68 -5.71 0.58 -21.01
C LEU A 68 -5.71 1.90 -20.24
N ASN A 69 -6.50 1.97 -19.20
CA ASN A 69 -6.72 3.16 -18.40
C ASN A 69 -5.83 3.12 -17.15
N PHE A 70 -5.00 4.14 -16.98
CA PHE A 70 -4.17 4.36 -15.80
C PHE A 70 -4.54 5.68 -15.14
N SER A 71 -4.02 5.93 -13.95
CA SER A 71 -4.17 7.23 -13.29
C SER A 71 -3.41 8.30 -14.08
N ALA A 72 -4.08 9.41 -14.37
CA ALA A 72 -3.44 10.55 -15.02
C ALA A 72 -2.42 11.18 -14.06
N ASN A 73 -1.31 11.65 -14.62
CA ASN A 73 -0.26 12.37 -13.91
C ASN A 73 0.29 13.52 -14.77
N ALA A 74 1.30 14.24 -14.26
CA ALA A 74 1.88 15.38 -14.94
C ALA A 74 3.06 15.00 -15.89
N LEU A 75 3.25 13.72 -16.17
CA LEU A 75 4.30 13.25 -17.07
C LEU A 75 3.86 13.37 -18.53
N GLY A 76 4.71 13.91 -19.37
CA GLY A 76 4.55 13.88 -20.83
C GLY A 76 4.94 12.50 -21.37
N ILE A 77 4.04 11.82 -22.05
CA ILE A 77 4.31 10.52 -22.70
C ILE A 77 4.95 10.77 -24.07
N ASP A 78 6.22 10.42 -24.22
CA ASP A 78 6.99 10.57 -25.44
C ASP A 78 6.68 9.44 -26.44
N SER A 79 6.50 8.23 -25.94
CA SER A 79 6.11 7.07 -26.75
C SER A 79 5.33 6.04 -25.91
N ALA A 80 4.42 5.35 -26.60
CA ALA A 80 3.70 4.20 -26.06
C ALA A 80 3.64 3.10 -27.12
N VAL A 81 4.09 1.89 -26.77
CA VAL A 81 4.16 0.75 -27.69
C VAL A 81 3.60 -0.49 -26.98
N LEU A 82 2.66 -1.18 -27.61
CA LEU A 82 2.12 -2.45 -27.11
C LEU A 82 2.52 -3.60 -28.04
N ASP A 83 3.28 -4.55 -27.54
CA ASP A 83 3.74 -5.69 -28.34
C ASP A 83 4.34 -5.27 -29.71
N GLY A 84 5.08 -4.15 -29.76
CA GLY A 84 5.70 -3.60 -30.97
C GLY A 84 4.82 -2.65 -31.80
N VAL A 85 3.58 -2.40 -31.40
CA VAL A 85 2.65 -1.49 -32.11
C VAL A 85 2.53 -0.18 -31.36
N ALA A 86 2.78 0.95 -32.02
CA ALA A 86 2.62 2.29 -31.43
C ALA A 86 1.15 2.56 -31.07
N LEU A 87 0.92 3.14 -29.90
CA LEU A 87 -0.41 3.49 -29.41
C LEU A 87 -0.61 5.00 -29.33
N ALA A 88 -1.80 5.45 -29.72
CA ALA A 88 -2.29 6.77 -29.33
C ALA A 88 -2.75 6.77 -27.87
N HIS A 89 -2.62 7.91 -27.19
CA HIS A 89 -3.10 8.11 -25.84
C HIS A 89 -3.89 9.40 -25.70
N THR A 90 -4.75 9.46 -24.69
CA THR A 90 -5.51 10.66 -24.30
C THR A 90 -5.50 10.79 -22.79
N VAL A 91 -5.62 12.03 -22.30
CA VAL A 91 -5.82 12.33 -20.88
C VAL A 91 -7.16 13.03 -20.73
N GLU A 92 -8.04 12.43 -19.92
CA GLU A 92 -9.37 12.97 -19.64
C GLU A 92 -9.63 12.93 -18.13
N GLY A 93 -9.65 14.10 -17.49
CA GLY A 93 -9.75 14.21 -16.04
C GLY A 93 -8.60 13.52 -15.34
N ASP A 94 -8.90 12.50 -14.53
CA ASP A 94 -7.94 11.70 -13.77
C ASP A 94 -7.50 10.40 -14.46
N VAL A 95 -7.81 10.24 -15.75
CA VAL A 95 -7.56 9.02 -16.53
C VAL A 95 -6.61 9.29 -17.70
N LEU A 96 -5.50 8.54 -17.73
CA LEU A 96 -4.61 8.37 -18.89
C LEU A 96 -5.00 7.10 -19.63
N SER A 97 -5.45 7.21 -20.87
CA SER A 97 -5.96 6.11 -21.70
C SER A 97 -5.03 5.82 -22.87
N PHE A 98 -4.61 4.57 -23.05
CA PHE A 98 -3.94 4.08 -24.25
C PHE A 98 -4.94 3.33 -25.12
N HIS A 99 -5.07 3.71 -26.40
CA HIS A 99 -6.07 3.19 -27.32
C HIS A 99 -5.52 1.96 -28.05
N LEU A 100 -6.18 0.81 -27.90
CA LEU A 100 -5.74 -0.44 -28.50
C LEU A 100 -6.26 -0.57 -29.95
N PRO A 101 -5.42 -0.95 -30.93
CA PRO A 101 -5.85 -1.18 -32.31
C PRO A 101 -6.78 -2.40 -32.43
N ARG A 102 -6.68 -3.34 -31.52
CA ARG A 102 -7.54 -4.52 -31.41
C ARG A 102 -7.89 -4.77 -29.95
N GLN A 103 -9.12 -5.24 -29.70
CA GLN A 103 -9.57 -5.60 -28.36
C GLN A 103 -8.79 -6.80 -27.80
N LEU A 104 -8.47 -6.77 -26.51
CA LEU A 104 -7.92 -7.91 -25.81
C LEU A 104 -9.04 -8.86 -25.38
N ARG A 105 -8.74 -10.15 -25.39
CA ARG A 105 -9.58 -11.20 -24.81
C ARG A 105 -9.12 -11.50 -23.40
N ARG A 106 -10.03 -11.91 -22.54
CA ARG A 106 -9.74 -12.38 -21.17
C ARG A 106 -8.57 -13.37 -21.18
N GLY A 107 -7.64 -13.18 -20.23
CA GLY A 107 -6.45 -14.00 -20.08
C GLY A 107 -5.28 -13.63 -20.99
N ARG A 108 -5.49 -12.76 -21.99
CA ARG A 108 -4.39 -12.29 -22.86
C ARG A 108 -3.42 -11.44 -22.05
N THR A 109 -2.16 -11.84 -22.05
CA THR A 109 -1.05 -11.05 -21.49
C THR A 109 -0.38 -10.25 -22.60
N VAL A 110 -0.10 -8.97 -22.32
CA VAL A 110 0.56 -8.03 -23.23
C VAL A 110 1.60 -7.20 -22.47
N LYS A 111 2.54 -6.60 -23.22
CA LYS A 111 3.58 -5.72 -22.70
C LYS A 111 3.39 -4.31 -23.27
N LEU A 112 3.11 -3.36 -22.41
CA LEU A 112 3.09 -1.94 -22.73
C LEU A 112 4.46 -1.34 -22.39
N GLU A 113 5.12 -0.75 -23.37
CA GLU A 113 6.40 -0.06 -23.21
C GLU A 113 6.19 1.43 -23.42
N LEU A 114 6.64 2.22 -22.44
CA LEU A 114 6.48 3.66 -22.39
C LEU A 114 7.84 4.35 -22.30
N SER A 115 7.96 5.53 -22.88
CA SER A 115 8.94 6.55 -22.48
C SER A 115 8.21 7.84 -22.12
N TYR A 116 8.72 8.51 -21.12
CA TYR A 116 8.11 9.72 -20.59
C TYR A 116 9.13 10.61 -19.90
N HIS A 117 8.75 11.86 -19.72
CA HIS A 117 9.49 12.82 -18.91
C HIS A 117 8.52 13.80 -18.24
N GLY A 118 8.97 14.48 -17.21
CA GLY A 118 8.17 15.52 -16.58
C GLY A 118 8.57 15.81 -15.14
N ARG A 119 7.79 16.70 -14.55
CA ARG A 119 7.87 17.02 -13.13
C ARG A 119 6.65 16.45 -12.42
N PRO A 120 6.80 15.45 -11.55
CA PRO A 120 5.69 14.93 -10.75
C PRO A 120 5.02 16.05 -9.95
N ALA A 121 3.70 16.07 -9.97
CA ALA A 121 2.94 17.10 -9.25
C ALA A 121 3.05 16.94 -7.73
N ARG A 122 3.21 15.68 -7.28
CA ARG A 122 3.32 15.30 -5.88
C ARG A 122 4.37 14.20 -5.72
N GLY A 123 4.75 13.91 -4.48
CA GLY A 123 5.56 12.76 -4.14
C GLY A 123 7.04 12.87 -4.49
N PHE A 124 7.52 14.00 -4.98
CA PHE A 124 8.95 14.31 -5.10
C PHE A 124 9.34 15.37 -4.09
N ALA A 125 10.16 14.99 -3.12
CA ALA A 125 10.68 15.84 -2.07
C ALA A 125 12.19 15.67 -1.90
N GLY A 126 12.83 16.44 -1.02
CA GLY A 126 14.24 16.35 -0.70
C GLY A 126 14.94 17.70 -0.61
N SER A 127 16.28 17.72 -0.50
CA SER A 127 17.16 18.88 -0.43
C SER A 127 17.76 19.23 -1.80
N ALA A 128 18.77 20.10 -1.83
CA ALA A 128 19.53 20.40 -3.05
C ALA A 128 20.36 19.20 -3.54
N GLU A 129 20.74 18.28 -2.65
CA GLU A 129 21.59 17.12 -2.95
C GLU A 129 20.84 15.78 -2.81
N THR A 130 19.54 15.80 -2.47
CA THR A 130 18.74 14.61 -2.28
C THR A 130 17.36 14.73 -2.92
N LEU A 131 16.87 13.62 -3.44
CA LEU A 131 15.52 13.46 -3.92
C LEU A 131 14.98 12.15 -3.37
N TYR A 132 13.79 12.17 -2.82
CA TYR A 132 13.05 10.96 -2.46
C TYR A 132 11.60 11.06 -2.89
N THR A 133 11.00 9.89 -3.12
CA THR A 133 9.57 9.78 -3.42
C THR A 133 8.79 9.56 -2.13
N SER A 134 7.55 10.06 -2.08
CA SER A 134 6.64 9.92 -0.95
C SER A 134 5.20 9.76 -1.42
N TYR A 135 4.50 8.73 -0.97
CA TYR A 135 3.08 8.38 -1.17
C TYR A 135 2.59 8.18 -2.62
N PHE A 136 2.89 9.05 -3.54
CA PHE A 136 2.21 9.16 -4.84
C PHE A 136 3.00 8.46 -5.95
N ALA A 137 3.10 7.13 -5.93
CA ALA A 137 3.84 6.38 -6.94
C ALA A 137 3.36 6.68 -8.37
N CYS A 138 2.05 6.77 -8.59
CA CYS A 138 1.51 7.03 -9.92
C CYS A 138 1.71 8.48 -10.43
N ASP A 139 2.31 9.38 -9.63
CA ASP A 139 2.71 10.70 -10.10
C ASP A 139 4.07 10.69 -10.82
N TRP A 140 4.94 9.69 -10.54
CA TRP A 140 6.29 9.56 -11.16
C TRP A 140 6.47 8.31 -12.02
N MET A 141 5.49 7.41 -12.06
CA MET A 141 5.38 6.27 -12.97
C MET A 141 3.94 6.12 -13.46
N VAL A 142 3.72 5.31 -14.50
CA VAL A 142 2.38 5.02 -15.00
C VAL A 142 1.79 3.83 -14.25
N CYS A 143 0.82 4.05 -13.41
CA CYS A 143 0.15 3.00 -12.62
C CYS A 143 -1.30 3.35 -12.28
N SER A 144 -1.98 2.45 -11.58
CA SER A 144 -3.37 2.63 -11.14
C SER A 144 -3.42 2.90 -9.64
N GLN A 145 -3.60 4.17 -9.24
CA GLN A 145 -3.49 4.64 -7.85
C GLN A 145 -4.45 3.92 -6.87
N ASN A 146 -5.63 3.54 -7.33
CA ASN A 146 -6.69 3.02 -6.47
C ASN A 146 -6.80 1.49 -6.45
N LYS A 147 -5.84 0.77 -7.02
CA LYS A 147 -5.82 -0.70 -7.05
C LYS A 147 -4.94 -1.26 -5.92
N PHE A 148 -5.37 -1.05 -4.67
CA PHE A 148 -4.60 -1.47 -3.47
C PHE A 148 -4.34 -2.96 -3.41
N GLY A 149 -5.31 -3.78 -3.80
CA GLY A 149 -5.18 -5.24 -3.83
C GLY A 149 -4.37 -5.79 -5.00
N GLU A 150 -4.07 -4.97 -6.03
CA GLU A 150 -3.25 -5.40 -7.16
C GLU A 150 -1.77 -5.40 -6.78
N LYS A 151 -1.16 -6.58 -6.75
CA LYS A 151 0.26 -6.76 -6.43
C LYS A 151 1.03 -7.15 -7.69
N ALA A 152 2.09 -6.41 -8.00
CA ALA A 152 2.93 -6.63 -9.17
C ALA A 152 4.40 -6.82 -8.78
N VAL A 153 5.17 -7.51 -9.63
CA VAL A 153 6.62 -7.58 -9.50
C VAL A 153 7.21 -6.24 -9.90
N PHE A 154 8.13 -5.72 -9.09
CA PHE A 154 8.77 -4.42 -9.33
C PHE A 154 10.28 -4.54 -9.48
N SER A 155 10.83 -3.85 -10.50
CA SER A 155 12.26 -3.64 -10.64
C SER A 155 12.55 -2.24 -11.16
N LEU A 156 13.65 -1.65 -10.70
CA LEU A 156 14.06 -0.29 -11.02
C LEU A 156 15.56 -0.23 -11.32
N ASP A 157 15.90 0.23 -12.52
CA ASP A 157 17.22 0.71 -12.88
C ASP A 157 17.25 2.23 -12.70
N LEU A 158 18.02 2.70 -11.75
CA LEU A 158 18.10 4.11 -11.42
C LEU A 158 19.45 4.69 -11.80
N ARG A 159 19.48 5.72 -12.65
CA ARG A 159 20.70 6.45 -12.97
C ARG A 159 21.01 7.42 -11.84
N VAL A 160 22.16 7.24 -11.20
CA VAL A 160 22.58 7.92 -9.99
C VAL A 160 23.82 8.75 -10.30
N PRO A 161 23.84 10.06 -10.00
CA PRO A 161 25.02 10.92 -10.19
C PRO A 161 26.25 10.40 -9.45
N ALA A 162 27.45 10.79 -9.92
CA ALA A 162 28.71 10.41 -9.30
C ALA A 162 28.76 10.75 -7.81
N GLY A 163 29.21 9.81 -7.00
CA GLY A 163 29.35 9.97 -5.54
C GLY A 163 28.05 10.01 -4.75
N MET A 164 26.91 9.71 -5.40
CA MET A 164 25.62 9.52 -4.73
C MET A 164 25.25 8.04 -4.64
N THR A 165 24.28 7.73 -3.81
CA THR A 165 23.71 6.40 -3.71
C THR A 165 22.18 6.47 -3.86
N SER A 166 21.57 5.32 -4.11
CA SER A 166 20.10 5.22 -4.13
C SER A 166 19.59 4.26 -3.08
N LEU A 167 18.33 4.40 -2.76
CA LEU A 167 17.48 3.47 -2.03
C LEU A 167 16.24 3.21 -2.88
N SER A 168 15.75 1.98 -2.94
CA SER A 168 14.46 1.65 -3.53
C SER A 168 13.89 0.38 -2.92
N VAL A 169 12.70 -0.01 -3.40
CA VAL A 169 12.01 -1.23 -2.98
C VAL A 169 12.82 -2.48 -3.36
N GLY A 170 13.07 -3.32 -2.35
CA GLY A 170 13.83 -4.56 -2.49
C GLY A 170 15.29 -4.42 -2.15
N SER A 171 16.12 -5.23 -2.82
CA SER A 171 17.56 -5.22 -2.64
C SER A 171 18.24 -4.70 -3.90
N MET A 172 19.38 -4.00 -3.72
CA MET A 172 20.25 -3.61 -4.83
C MET A 172 20.94 -4.85 -5.38
N ILE A 173 20.69 -5.18 -6.64
CA ILE A 173 21.19 -6.39 -7.29
C ILE A 173 22.38 -6.14 -8.20
N ALA A 174 22.61 -4.89 -8.64
CA ALA A 174 23.75 -4.52 -9.47
C ALA A 174 24.06 -3.02 -9.37
N ARG A 175 25.35 -2.71 -9.63
CA ARG A 175 25.84 -1.34 -9.88
C ARG A 175 26.70 -1.38 -11.14
N ARG A 176 26.42 -0.51 -12.08
CA ARG A 176 27.16 -0.42 -13.36
C ARG A 176 27.56 1.01 -13.63
N PRO A 177 28.87 1.31 -13.71
CA PRO A 177 29.33 2.66 -14.07
C PRO A 177 28.92 2.98 -15.52
N THR A 178 28.73 4.27 -15.79
CA THR A 178 28.47 4.81 -17.12
C THR A 178 29.58 5.74 -17.55
N PRO A 179 29.78 5.98 -18.88
CA PRO A 179 30.94 6.75 -19.39
C PRO A 179 31.01 8.19 -18.87
N ASP A 180 29.90 8.78 -18.43
CA ASP A 180 29.84 10.13 -17.88
C ASP A 180 30.11 10.21 -16.36
N GLY A 181 30.54 9.09 -15.76
CA GLY A 181 30.85 9.00 -14.34
C GLY A 181 29.66 8.77 -13.43
N SER A 182 28.42 8.75 -13.96
CA SER A 182 27.26 8.30 -13.21
C SER A 182 27.22 6.76 -13.09
N GLU A 183 26.28 6.21 -12.34
CA GLU A 183 26.05 4.77 -12.22
C GLU A 183 24.59 4.42 -12.48
N VAL A 184 24.35 3.24 -13.05
CA VAL A 184 23.03 2.60 -13.01
C VAL A 184 23.01 1.64 -11.82
N GLN A 185 22.18 1.92 -10.85
CA GLN A 185 21.95 1.09 -9.67
C GLN A 185 20.61 0.34 -9.84
N SER A 186 20.69 -1.00 -9.90
CA SER A 186 19.54 -1.86 -10.19
C SER A 186 18.95 -2.43 -8.91
N TRP A 187 17.64 -2.26 -8.73
CA TRP A 187 16.87 -2.71 -7.58
C TRP A 187 15.81 -3.72 -8.00
N LYS A 188 15.53 -4.69 -7.13
CA LYS A 188 14.49 -5.69 -7.37
C LYS A 188 13.74 -6.00 -6.08
N ALA A 189 12.41 -5.89 -6.15
CA ALA A 189 11.52 -6.29 -5.08
C ALA A 189 11.58 -7.81 -4.85
N PRO A 190 11.57 -8.29 -3.59
CA PRO A 190 11.67 -9.73 -3.29
C PRO A 190 10.38 -10.50 -3.60
N ARG A 191 9.26 -9.80 -3.75
CA ARG A 191 7.93 -10.32 -4.06
C ARG A 191 7.06 -9.24 -4.72
N PRO A 192 5.86 -9.59 -5.24
CA PRO A 192 4.89 -8.59 -5.67
C PRO A 192 4.39 -7.73 -4.51
N TYR A 193 4.23 -6.43 -4.78
CA TYR A 193 3.63 -5.44 -3.87
C TYR A 193 2.63 -4.58 -4.63
N SER A 194 1.76 -3.90 -3.90
CA SER A 194 0.86 -2.89 -4.46
C SER A 194 1.64 -1.65 -4.91
N ALA A 195 1.21 -1.04 -6.02
CA ALA A 195 1.97 0.06 -6.64
C ALA A 195 2.18 1.27 -5.72
N TYR A 196 1.26 1.56 -4.80
CA TYR A 196 1.39 2.68 -3.86
C TYR A 196 2.59 2.55 -2.90
N LEU A 197 3.15 1.34 -2.75
CA LEU A 197 4.31 1.03 -1.91
C LEU A 197 5.65 1.20 -2.63
N TYR A 198 5.64 1.51 -3.93
CA TYR A 198 6.86 1.72 -4.67
C TYR A 198 7.42 3.10 -4.44
N GLY A 199 8.74 3.17 -4.41
CA GLY A 199 9.43 4.42 -4.21
C GLY A 199 10.93 4.28 -4.39
N PHE A 200 11.62 5.41 -4.38
CA PHE A 200 13.07 5.49 -4.40
C PHE A 200 13.59 6.77 -3.76
N ALA A 201 14.85 6.77 -3.41
CA ALA A 201 15.60 7.96 -3.03
C ALA A 201 16.96 7.95 -3.72
N VAL A 202 17.50 9.14 -4.00
CA VAL A 202 18.86 9.37 -4.53
C VAL A 202 19.49 10.51 -3.79
N GLY A 203 20.72 10.36 -3.35
CA GLY A 203 21.43 11.45 -2.68
C GLY A 203 22.76 11.04 -2.07
N ARG A 204 23.35 12.00 -1.33
CA ARG A 204 24.51 11.76 -0.47
C ARG A 204 23.99 11.46 0.93
N PHE A 205 24.02 10.19 1.31
CA PHE A 205 23.50 9.75 2.61
C PHE A 205 24.63 9.29 3.52
N THR A 206 24.61 9.75 4.77
CA THR A 206 25.21 9.01 5.88
C THR A 206 24.50 7.68 6.01
N GLN A 207 25.23 6.58 6.14
CA GLN A 207 24.67 5.25 6.21
C GLN A 207 25.21 4.47 7.40
N VAL A 208 24.31 3.87 8.17
CA VAL A 208 24.62 2.93 9.24
C VAL A 208 23.94 1.60 8.95
N ARG A 209 24.63 0.50 9.18
CA ARG A 209 24.11 -0.86 9.00
C ARG A 209 24.29 -1.69 10.24
N GLU A 210 23.29 -2.51 10.56
CA GLU A 210 23.37 -3.51 11.62
C GLU A 210 22.66 -4.81 11.24
N TRP A 211 23.15 -5.93 11.78
CA TRP A 211 22.51 -7.22 11.59
C TRP A 211 21.60 -7.55 12.78
N VAL A 212 20.39 -8.02 12.45
CA VAL A 212 19.42 -8.57 13.41
C VAL A 212 19.08 -9.99 12.97
N GLY A 213 19.80 -10.96 13.52
CA GLY A 213 19.78 -12.33 13.01
C GLY A 213 20.29 -12.37 11.56
N SER A 214 19.48 -12.88 10.65
CA SER A 214 19.77 -12.91 9.21
C SER A 214 19.28 -11.69 8.44
N LYS A 215 18.78 -10.66 9.13
CA LYS A 215 18.21 -9.46 8.52
C LYS A 215 19.19 -8.31 8.60
N MET A 216 19.34 -7.54 7.50
CA MET A 216 20.09 -6.30 7.50
C MET A 216 19.16 -5.13 7.76
N LEU A 217 19.45 -4.32 8.75
CA LEU A 217 18.84 -3.01 8.95
C LEU A 217 19.82 -1.95 8.44
N THR A 218 19.31 -1.02 7.63
CA THR A 218 20.09 0.10 7.09
C THR A 218 19.41 1.41 7.42
N TYR A 219 20.14 2.30 8.07
CA TYR A 219 19.68 3.64 8.40
C TYR A 219 20.39 4.65 7.51
N LEU A 220 19.63 5.54 6.88
CA LEU A 220 20.16 6.55 5.95
C LEU A 220 19.63 7.93 6.34
N SER A 221 20.47 8.96 6.15
CA SER A 221 20.05 10.36 6.24
C SER A 221 20.98 11.25 5.44
N ASP A 222 20.44 12.35 4.93
CA ASP A 222 21.20 13.46 4.34
C ASP A 222 21.48 14.61 5.34
N THR A 223 20.85 14.55 6.52
CA THR A 223 20.96 15.61 7.55
C THR A 223 21.54 15.14 8.87
N ALA A 224 21.48 13.84 9.17
CA ALA A 224 21.97 13.25 10.40
C ALA A 224 23.31 12.53 10.20
N ASP A 225 24.22 12.64 11.15
CA ASP A 225 25.45 11.85 11.21
C ASP A 225 25.18 10.40 11.72
N ALA A 226 26.20 9.55 11.67
CA ALA A 226 26.09 8.14 12.03
C ALA A 226 25.67 7.92 13.50
N ASP A 227 26.13 8.76 14.41
CA ASP A 227 25.80 8.63 15.82
C ASP A 227 24.39 9.12 16.14
N GLN A 228 23.94 10.18 15.43
CA GLN A 228 22.54 10.61 15.49
C GLN A 228 21.59 9.54 14.95
N LEU A 229 21.92 8.91 13.81
CA LEU A 229 21.14 7.79 13.25
C LEU A 229 21.04 6.63 14.24
N LYS A 230 22.18 6.20 14.81
CA LYS A 230 22.20 5.12 15.80
C LYS A 230 21.34 5.43 17.02
N ARG A 231 21.42 6.64 17.56
CA ARG A 231 20.62 7.05 18.73
C ARG A 231 19.14 7.09 18.42
N ARG A 232 18.76 7.76 17.32
CA ARG A 232 17.33 7.96 16.96
C ARG A 232 16.62 6.66 16.59
N LEU A 233 17.33 5.70 16.00
CA LEU A 233 16.76 4.46 15.51
C LEU A 233 17.14 3.23 16.37
N ALA A 234 17.70 3.45 17.56
CA ALA A 234 18.15 2.39 18.48
C ALA A 234 17.05 1.37 18.85
N GLY A 235 15.79 1.80 18.88
CA GLY A 235 14.63 0.95 19.19
C GLY A 235 14.27 -0.06 18.10
N THR A 236 14.67 0.18 16.85
CA THR A 236 14.22 -0.59 15.67
C THR A 236 14.48 -2.08 15.81
N ARG A 237 15.62 -2.48 16.34
CA ARG A 237 15.96 -3.91 16.59
C ARG A 237 14.96 -4.58 17.52
N GLY A 238 14.60 -3.93 18.63
CA GLY A 238 13.61 -4.44 19.58
C GLY A 238 12.21 -4.52 18.97
N MET A 239 11.84 -3.51 18.17
CA MET A 239 10.57 -3.46 17.44
C MET A 239 10.46 -4.62 16.46
N VAL A 240 11.51 -4.93 15.68
CA VAL A 240 11.55 -6.08 14.76
C VAL A 240 11.31 -7.39 15.51
N ALA A 241 11.96 -7.60 16.66
CA ALA A 241 11.78 -8.81 17.47
C ALA A 241 10.34 -8.93 18.00
N PHE A 242 9.80 -7.85 18.57
CA PHE A 242 8.44 -7.78 19.08
C PHE A 242 7.39 -8.03 17.99
N LEU A 243 7.47 -7.30 16.89
CA LEU A 243 6.52 -7.40 15.78
C LEU A 243 6.54 -8.78 15.12
N SER A 244 7.74 -9.37 14.92
CA SER A 244 7.89 -10.74 14.41
C SER A 244 7.20 -11.76 15.31
N ALA A 245 7.34 -11.63 16.62
CA ALA A 245 6.70 -12.51 17.60
C ALA A 245 5.17 -12.37 17.60
N LYS A 246 4.66 -11.13 17.50
CA LYS A 246 3.22 -10.85 17.46
C LYS A 246 2.58 -11.27 16.13
N ALA A 247 3.26 -11.08 15.01
CA ALA A 247 2.83 -11.52 13.70
C ALA A 247 2.92 -13.04 13.49
N GLY A 248 3.78 -13.73 14.23
CA GLY A 248 4.09 -15.14 14.00
C GLY A 248 4.82 -15.41 12.67
N VAL A 249 5.35 -14.35 12.06
CA VAL A 249 6.13 -14.35 10.82
C VAL A 249 7.34 -13.44 11.05
N PRO A 250 8.57 -13.88 10.75
CA PRO A 250 9.75 -13.01 10.84
C PRO A 250 9.59 -11.76 9.97
N LEU A 251 10.43 -10.75 10.19
CA LEU A 251 10.48 -9.59 9.29
C LEU A 251 10.48 -10.09 7.83
N PRO A 252 9.45 -9.73 7.01
CA PRO A 252 9.18 -10.43 5.74
C PRO A 252 10.10 -10.01 4.59
N VAL A 253 11.19 -9.29 4.90
CA VAL A 253 12.21 -8.82 3.98
C VAL A 253 13.60 -9.22 4.46
N ALA A 254 14.58 -9.35 3.56
CA ALA A 254 15.97 -9.63 3.93
C ALA A 254 16.66 -8.36 4.44
N ASP A 255 16.46 -7.27 3.70
CA ASP A 255 17.00 -5.96 3.98
C ASP A 255 15.83 -5.00 4.26
N TYR A 256 15.88 -4.28 5.38
CA TYR A 256 14.94 -3.23 5.71
C TYR A 256 15.70 -1.93 5.96
N SER A 257 15.23 -0.86 5.34
CA SER A 257 15.88 0.44 5.48
C SER A 257 14.96 1.48 6.11
N GLN A 258 15.55 2.44 6.82
CA GLN A 258 14.86 3.63 7.33
C GLN A 258 15.60 4.86 6.80
N LEU A 259 14.92 5.64 5.98
CA LEU A 259 15.42 6.89 5.43
C LEU A 259 14.91 8.05 6.29
N LEU A 260 15.83 8.66 7.02
CA LEU A 260 15.54 9.84 7.83
C LEU A 260 15.73 11.08 6.97
N VAL A 261 14.66 11.86 6.82
CA VAL A 261 14.61 13.09 6.02
C VAL A 261 14.21 14.27 6.89
N ASP A 262 14.51 15.49 6.45
CA ASP A 262 13.97 16.69 7.10
C ASP A 262 12.45 16.81 6.82
N GLY A 263 11.68 17.18 7.85
CA GLY A 263 10.24 17.37 7.73
C GLY A 263 9.37 16.40 8.54
N GLY A 264 8.12 16.27 8.14
CA GLY A 264 7.07 15.49 8.83
C GLY A 264 6.64 14.21 8.10
N GLU A 265 7.44 13.70 7.19
CA GLU A 265 7.13 12.50 6.41
C GLU A 265 7.07 11.25 7.31
N ALA A 266 6.10 10.39 7.05
CA ALA A 266 6.00 9.07 7.64
C ALA A 266 5.33 8.16 6.60
N GLN A 267 6.11 7.26 5.96
CA GLN A 267 5.65 6.42 4.86
C GLN A 267 6.20 5.02 4.91
N GLU A 268 5.33 4.08 4.64
CA GLU A 268 5.50 2.64 4.66
C GLU A 268 5.93 2.03 3.32
N ALA A 269 6.88 2.58 2.59
CA ALA A 269 7.31 1.96 1.33
C ALA A 269 7.71 0.49 1.54
N ALA A 270 7.49 -0.36 0.54
CA ALA A 270 7.87 -1.76 0.66
C ALA A 270 9.37 -1.90 0.85
N THR A 271 9.79 -2.63 1.90
CA THR A 271 11.18 -2.86 2.31
C THR A 271 11.94 -1.68 2.93
N TYR A 272 11.33 -0.49 2.97
CA TYR A 272 11.91 0.64 3.70
C TYR A 272 10.82 1.61 4.17
N SER A 273 11.18 2.48 5.12
CA SER A 273 10.30 3.58 5.55
C SER A 273 10.99 4.93 5.32
N VAL A 274 10.22 5.95 4.99
CA VAL A 274 10.64 7.35 5.03
C VAL A 274 10.16 7.95 6.34
N LEU A 275 11.05 8.57 7.10
CA LEU A 275 10.78 9.10 8.44
C LEU A 275 11.26 10.55 8.52
N GLY A 276 10.34 11.47 8.74
CA GLY A 276 10.65 12.88 8.94
C GLY A 276 11.24 13.15 10.32
N THR A 277 12.20 14.07 10.40
CA THR A 277 12.83 14.45 11.67
C THR A 277 11.84 15.03 12.68
N ASN A 278 10.73 15.64 12.22
CA ASN A 278 9.66 16.14 13.08
C ASN A 278 8.78 15.04 13.67
N ALA A 279 8.83 13.83 13.10
CA ALA A 279 8.07 12.65 13.57
C ALA A 279 8.93 11.72 14.44
N LEU A 280 10.19 12.04 14.67
CA LEU A 280 11.15 11.21 15.40
C LEU A 280 11.50 11.76 16.76
N PRO A 281 11.83 10.88 17.71
CA PRO A 281 12.17 11.29 19.06
C PRO A 281 13.39 12.22 19.13
N MET A 282 13.19 13.33 19.78
CA MET A 282 14.28 14.16 20.29
C MET A 282 14.97 13.49 21.49
N LYS A 283 14.24 12.60 22.18
CA LYS A 283 14.70 11.83 23.35
C LYS A 283 14.44 10.34 23.10
N PRO A 284 15.46 9.53 22.86
CA PRO A 284 15.35 8.12 22.44
C PRO A 284 14.61 7.16 23.37
N ASP A 285 14.30 7.50 24.60
CA ASP A 285 13.57 6.67 25.56
C ASP A 285 12.22 7.28 25.98
N ASP A 286 11.73 8.26 25.21
CA ASP A 286 10.42 8.87 25.43
C ASP A 286 9.33 8.09 24.71
N ALA A 287 8.43 7.48 25.49
CA ALA A 287 7.32 6.68 24.96
C ALA A 287 6.40 7.45 23.99
N SER A 288 6.33 8.78 24.12
CA SER A 288 5.49 9.60 23.24
C SER A 288 6.04 9.66 21.80
N GLU A 289 7.32 9.37 21.60
CA GLU A 289 8.03 9.64 20.37
C GLU A 289 8.34 8.41 19.49
N ASP A 290 8.13 7.17 20.00
CA ASP A 290 8.37 5.94 19.23
C ASP A 290 7.35 5.68 18.11
N TRP A 291 6.26 6.44 18.07
CA TRP A 291 5.10 6.11 17.26
C TRP A 291 5.39 5.99 15.77
N ALA A 292 6.16 6.91 15.18
CA ALA A 292 6.42 6.90 13.75
C ALA A 292 7.31 5.72 13.34
N ILE A 293 8.37 5.44 14.12
CA ILE A 293 9.30 4.35 13.83
C ILE A 293 8.59 3.00 13.86
N VAL A 294 7.82 2.74 14.92
CA VAL A 294 7.11 1.47 15.07
C VAL A 294 5.93 1.36 14.12
N HIS A 295 5.22 2.46 13.84
CA HIS A 295 4.10 2.49 12.90
C HIS A 295 4.58 2.09 11.50
N GLU A 296 5.56 2.80 10.95
CA GLU A 296 6.05 2.55 9.59
C GLU A 296 6.76 1.19 9.46
N LEU A 297 7.43 0.72 10.52
CA LEU A 297 7.98 -0.63 10.53
C LEU A 297 6.88 -1.70 10.56
N THR A 298 5.81 -1.49 11.31
CA THR A 298 4.70 -2.44 11.44
C THR A 298 4.03 -2.72 10.10
N HIS A 299 3.96 -1.74 9.23
CA HIS A 299 3.44 -1.90 7.87
C HIS A 299 4.16 -2.98 7.07
N GLN A 300 5.39 -3.34 7.38
CA GLN A 300 6.07 -4.44 6.68
C GLN A 300 5.30 -5.77 6.78
N TRP A 301 4.50 -5.97 7.84
CA TRP A 301 3.57 -7.10 7.98
C TRP A 301 2.15 -6.74 7.54
N TRP A 302 1.56 -5.68 8.11
CA TRP A 302 0.16 -5.27 7.88
C TRP A 302 0.13 -3.97 7.05
N GLY A 303 -0.06 -4.13 5.76
CA GLY A 303 0.06 -3.13 4.70
C GLY A 303 0.86 -3.64 3.51
N ASN A 304 2.05 -4.21 3.75
CA ASN A 304 3.00 -4.63 2.72
C ASN A 304 2.95 -6.14 2.46
N LEU A 305 3.19 -6.98 3.50
CA LEU A 305 3.07 -8.44 3.34
C LEU A 305 1.61 -8.83 3.09
N ILE A 306 0.70 -8.36 3.93
CA ILE A 306 -0.73 -8.49 3.78
C ILE A 306 -1.29 -7.11 3.48
N THR A 307 -2.06 -6.94 2.40
CA THR A 307 -2.59 -5.64 1.98
C THR A 307 -4.11 -5.72 1.90
N CYS A 308 -4.84 -4.70 2.30
CA CYS A 308 -6.28 -4.65 2.08
C CYS A 308 -6.61 -4.74 0.59
N GLU A 309 -7.67 -5.46 0.24
CA GLU A 309 -8.08 -5.63 -1.16
C GLU A 309 -8.56 -4.31 -1.77
N THR A 310 -9.28 -3.51 -1.00
CA THR A 310 -9.84 -2.23 -1.43
C THR A 310 -9.66 -1.16 -0.36
N LEU A 311 -9.83 0.11 -0.74
CA LEU A 311 -9.84 1.25 0.19
C LEU A 311 -10.92 1.14 1.29
N LYS A 312 -11.99 0.38 1.05
CA LYS A 312 -13.02 0.09 2.05
C LYS A 312 -12.42 -0.54 3.31
N ASP A 313 -11.46 -1.44 3.11
CA ASP A 313 -10.81 -2.19 4.18
C ASP A 313 -9.43 -1.63 4.59
N PHE A 314 -9.11 -0.41 4.17
CA PHE A 314 -7.80 0.21 4.45
C PHE A 314 -7.49 0.36 5.96
N TRP A 315 -8.52 0.33 6.81
CA TRP A 315 -8.35 0.26 8.26
C TRP A 315 -7.58 -0.98 8.73
N LEU A 316 -7.57 -2.08 7.95
CA LEU A 316 -6.75 -3.27 8.24
C LEU A 316 -5.25 -2.97 8.15
N ASN A 317 -4.86 -2.09 7.21
CA ASN A 317 -3.49 -1.61 7.15
C ASN A 317 -3.20 -0.67 8.32
N GLU A 318 -4.03 0.35 8.53
CA GLU A 318 -3.75 1.47 9.42
C GLU A 318 -4.17 1.24 10.87
N GLY A 319 -5.35 0.65 11.08
CA GLY A 319 -5.88 0.40 12.42
C GLY A 319 -5.09 -0.67 13.15
N ILE A 320 -4.71 -1.77 12.46
CA ILE A 320 -3.83 -2.79 13.06
C ILE A 320 -2.47 -2.17 13.39
N THR A 321 -1.90 -1.39 12.49
CA THR A 321 -0.59 -0.74 12.67
C THR A 321 -0.62 0.26 13.83
N THR A 322 -1.65 1.07 13.93
CA THR A 322 -1.85 2.01 15.05
C THR A 322 -2.02 1.26 16.39
N PHE A 323 -2.78 0.15 16.40
CA PHE A 323 -2.89 -0.71 17.58
C PHE A 323 -1.54 -1.33 17.97
N MET A 324 -0.77 -1.78 17.00
CA MET A 324 0.56 -2.37 17.25
C MET A 324 1.55 -1.36 17.80
N THR A 325 1.40 -0.07 17.45
CA THR A 325 2.13 1.03 18.08
C THR A 325 1.83 1.11 19.58
N ALA A 326 0.57 1.06 19.97
CA ALA A 326 0.17 1.03 21.38
C ALA A 326 0.71 -0.25 22.09
N ALA A 327 0.59 -1.42 21.43
CA ALA A 327 1.07 -2.69 21.97
C ALA A 327 2.62 -2.73 22.14
N TRP A 328 3.38 -2.09 21.24
CA TRP A 328 4.81 -1.90 21.41
C TRP A 328 5.11 -1.02 22.63
N LYS A 329 4.41 0.10 22.77
CA LYS A 329 4.57 0.99 23.93
C LYS A 329 4.23 0.29 25.25
N GLU A 330 3.20 -0.58 25.27
CA GLU A 330 2.92 -1.46 26.42
C GLU A 330 4.12 -2.36 26.76
N HIS A 331 4.69 -3.00 25.73
CA HIS A 331 5.84 -3.90 25.89
C HIS A 331 7.09 -3.19 26.39
N ARG A 332 7.35 -1.99 25.89
CA ARG A 332 8.57 -1.24 26.19
C ARG A 332 8.47 -0.41 27.45
N TYR A 333 7.32 0.23 27.72
CA TYR A 333 7.14 1.26 28.73
C TYR A 333 6.02 0.95 29.74
N GLY A 334 5.31 -0.16 29.55
CA GLY A 334 4.24 -0.60 30.44
C GLY A 334 2.85 -0.07 30.09
N ARG A 335 1.87 -0.49 30.89
CA ARG A 335 0.44 -0.28 30.63
C ARG A 335 0.05 1.20 30.47
N GLY A 336 0.64 2.08 31.26
CA GLY A 336 0.34 3.51 31.17
C GLY A 336 0.64 4.11 29.79
N ALA A 337 1.72 3.66 29.11
CA ALA A 337 2.06 4.12 27.76
C ALA A 337 1.09 3.57 26.70
N TYR A 338 0.57 2.35 26.88
CA TYR A 338 -0.50 1.80 26.05
C TYR A 338 -1.80 2.62 26.17
N ASP A 339 -2.20 2.88 27.40
CA ASP A 339 -3.45 3.63 27.65
C ASP A 339 -3.36 5.06 27.11
N ALA A 340 -2.19 5.72 27.28
CA ALA A 340 -1.95 7.05 26.72
C ALA A 340 -2.07 7.09 25.17
N GLU A 341 -1.55 6.07 24.47
CA GLU A 341 -1.68 5.96 23.02
C GLU A 341 -3.14 5.76 22.58
N LEU A 342 -3.89 4.92 23.30
CA LEU A 342 -5.32 4.74 23.01
C LEU A 342 -6.15 5.98 23.37
N ASP A 343 -5.74 6.79 24.35
CA ASP A 343 -6.42 8.05 24.68
C ASP A 343 -6.22 9.10 23.58
N VAL A 344 -5.04 9.12 22.93
CA VAL A 344 -4.85 9.91 21.70
C VAL A 344 -5.83 9.47 20.60
N ALA A 345 -5.98 8.14 20.41
CA ALA A 345 -6.93 7.60 19.43
C ALA A 345 -8.39 7.97 19.77
N LYS A 346 -8.80 7.85 21.03
CA LYS A 346 -10.13 8.28 21.49
C LYS A 346 -10.39 9.76 21.23
N GLY A 347 -9.40 10.62 21.56
CA GLY A 347 -9.54 12.06 21.34
C GLY A 347 -9.67 12.44 19.86
N ARG A 348 -8.98 11.73 18.95
CA ARG A 348 -9.13 11.93 17.49
C ARG A 348 -10.51 11.49 17.01
N LEU A 349 -10.99 10.32 17.47
CA LEU A 349 -12.31 9.82 17.11
C LEU A 349 -13.41 10.74 17.60
N GLU A 350 -13.33 11.24 18.84
CA GLU A 350 -14.30 12.16 19.39
C GLU A 350 -14.38 13.48 18.61
N LYS A 351 -13.25 14.01 18.17
CA LYS A 351 -13.24 15.18 17.28
C LYS A 351 -13.99 14.92 15.96
N ALA A 352 -13.89 13.73 15.39
CA ALA A 352 -14.68 13.38 14.20
C ALA A 352 -16.17 13.24 14.51
N ARG A 353 -16.53 12.64 15.65
CA ARG A 353 -17.93 12.51 16.12
C ARG A 353 -18.62 13.85 16.31
N VAL A 354 -17.95 14.79 16.93
CA VAL A 354 -18.47 16.17 17.13
C VAL A 354 -18.80 16.84 15.79
N THR A 355 -18.09 16.49 14.70
CA THR A 355 -18.42 16.98 13.35
C THR A 355 -19.54 16.18 12.66
N GLY A 356 -20.18 15.23 13.35
CA GLY A 356 -21.22 14.36 12.79
C GLY A 356 -20.67 13.21 11.91
N PHE A 357 -19.38 12.94 11.98
CA PHE A 357 -18.75 11.91 11.14
C PHE A 357 -18.24 10.74 12.00
N ASP A 358 -19.10 9.77 12.28
CA ASP A 358 -18.72 8.45 12.80
C ASP A 358 -19.24 7.38 11.85
N LYS A 359 -18.35 6.79 11.08
CA LYS A 359 -18.66 5.77 10.08
C LYS A 359 -18.13 4.41 10.50
N PRO A 360 -18.70 3.30 10.00
CA PRO A 360 -18.10 1.97 10.13
C PRO A 360 -16.67 1.96 9.61
N LEU A 361 -15.84 1.03 10.09
CA LEU A 361 -14.45 0.90 9.64
C LEU A 361 -14.37 0.55 8.14
N ALA A 362 -15.20 -0.38 7.68
CA ALA A 362 -15.31 -0.74 6.26
C ALA A 362 -16.19 0.25 5.49
N TRP A 363 -15.80 1.54 5.52
CA TRP A 363 -16.52 2.63 4.85
C TRP A 363 -16.05 2.81 3.41
N ASN A 364 -17.00 2.76 2.46
CA ASN A 364 -16.73 2.92 1.01
C ASN A 364 -16.99 4.35 0.48
N GLY A 365 -17.31 5.30 1.34
CA GLY A 365 -17.56 6.68 0.94
C GLY A 365 -16.37 7.61 1.13
N SER A 366 -16.55 8.86 0.75
CA SER A 366 -15.52 9.89 0.89
C SER A 366 -15.39 10.38 2.33
N TYR A 367 -14.19 10.76 2.71
CA TYR A 367 -13.87 11.43 3.97
C TYR A 367 -13.75 12.94 3.73
N PRO A 368 -14.37 13.80 4.57
CA PRO A 368 -14.35 15.24 4.37
C PRO A 368 -12.95 15.84 4.50
N THR A 369 -12.09 15.26 5.33
CA THR A 369 -10.69 15.68 5.53
C THR A 369 -9.80 14.49 5.83
N LEU A 370 -8.48 14.65 5.63
CA LEU A 370 -7.49 13.66 6.04
C LEU A 370 -7.54 13.38 7.56
N GLY A 371 -7.81 14.41 8.38
CA GLY A 371 -7.97 14.26 9.83
C GLY A 371 -9.13 13.36 10.21
N VAL A 372 -10.26 13.49 9.53
CA VAL A 372 -11.44 12.61 9.72
C VAL A 372 -11.13 11.20 9.23
N ARG A 373 -10.48 11.04 8.07
CA ARG A 373 -10.03 9.72 7.59
C ARG A 373 -9.14 9.03 8.63
N ARG A 374 -8.15 9.75 9.18
CA ARG A 374 -7.26 9.22 10.23
C ARG A 374 -8.02 8.86 11.51
N ALA A 375 -9.02 9.64 11.89
CA ALA A 375 -9.86 9.32 13.05
C ALA A 375 -10.63 8.01 12.89
N ILE A 376 -11.09 7.69 11.68
CA ILE A 376 -11.84 6.45 11.42
C ILE A 376 -10.89 5.29 11.13
N GLN A 377 -10.06 5.37 10.10
CA GLN A 377 -9.27 4.22 9.65
C GLN A 377 -8.14 3.87 10.61
N TYR A 378 -7.49 4.85 11.23
CA TYR A 378 -6.39 4.64 12.17
C TYR A 378 -6.89 4.50 13.61
N SER A 379 -7.52 5.56 14.13
CA SER A 379 -7.85 5.65 15.57
C SER A 379 -9.00 4.72 15.95
N LYS A 380 -10.14 4.76 15.24
CA LYS A 380 -11.25 3.82 15.49
C LYS A 380 -10.82 2.37 15.23
N GLY A 381 -9.97 2.14 14.19
CA GLY A 381 -9.40 0.82 13.92
C GLY A 381 -8.55 0.29 15.07
N ALA A 382 -7.67 1.12 15.65
CA ALA A 382 -6.87 0.74 16.80
C ALA A 382 -7.73 0.49 18.05
N LEU A 383 -8.76 1.29 18.29
CA LEU A 383 -9.71 1.09 19.39
C LEU A 383 -10.50 -0.20 19.22
N PHE A 384 -10.91 -0.54 18.00
CA PHE A 384 -11.55 -1.82 17.70
C PHE A 384 -10.63 -3.01 18.00
N MET A 385 -9.36 -2.96 17.56
CA MET A 385 -8.39 -4.01 17.88
C MET A 385 -8.15 -4.15 19.39
N ALA A 386 -8.13 -3.04 20.12
CA ALA A 386 -8.04 -3.05 21.59
C ALA A 386 -9.28 -3.67 22.22
N GLN A 387 -10.48 -3.33 21.74
CA GLN A 387 -11.74 -3.94 22.18
C GLN A 387 -11.77 -5.44 21.88
N LEU A 388 -11.31 -5.85 20.70
CA LEU A 388 -11.21 -7.25 20.29
C LEU A 388 -10.26 -8.02 21.21
N ARG A 389 -9.10 -7.44 21.57
CA ARG A 389 -8.15 -8.01 22.53
C ARG A 389 -8.78 -8.20 23.92
N VAL A 390 -9.54 -7.23 24.40
CA VAL A 390 -10.26 -7.36 25.69
C VAL A 390 -11.33 -8.44 25.61
N THR A 391 -12.09 -8.49 24.53
CA THR A 391 -13.16 -9.47 24.33
C THR A 391 -12.64 -10.90 24.30
N LEU A 392 -11.50 -11.13 23.62
CA LEU A 392 -10.95 -12.47 23.42
C LEU A 392 -9.97 -12.90 24.51
N GLY A 393 -9.37 -11.96 25.21
CA GLY A 393 -8.18 -12.17 26.04
C GLY A 393 -6.91 -12.31 25.21
N ASP A 394 -5.76 -12.06 25.84
CA ASP A 394 -4.46 -12.00 25.16
C ASP A 394 -4.13 -13.26 24.35
N ALA A 395 -4.34 -14.44 24.94
CA ALA A 395 -3.94 -15.70 24.33
C ALA A 395 -4.65 -15.92 22.97
N ALA A 396 -5.98 -15.82 22.94
CA ALA A 396 -6.78 -16.02 21.72
C ALA A 396 -6.59 -14.89 20.70
N PHE A 397 -6.54 -13.63 21.17
CA PHE A 397 -6.31 -12.49 20.32
C PHE A 397 -4.98 -12.59 19.54
N TRP A 398 -3.88 -12.84 20.25
CA TRP A 398 -2.56 -12.97 19.59
C TRP A 398 -2.45 -14.23 18.74
N ALA A 399 -3.15 -15.32 19.11
CA ALA A 399 -3.23 -16.50 18.26
C ALA A 399 -3.96 -16.18 16.94
N GLY A 400 -5.08 -15.46 17.03
CA GLY A 400 -5.87 -15.01 15.87
C GLY A 400 -5.07 -14.10 14.95
N LEU A 401 -4.36 -13.10 15.51
CA LEU A 401 -3.56 -12.18 14.69
C LEU A 401 -2.39 -12.91 13.99
N ARG A 402 -1.73 -13.86 14.69
CA ARG A 402 -0.70 -14.71 14.07
C ARG A 402 -1.26 -15.59 12.96
N ARG A 403 -2.45 -16.16 13.16
CA ARG A 403 -3.14 -16.98 12.15
C ARG A 403 -3.46 -16.12 10.92
N TYR A 404 -4.17 -15.00 11.11
CA TYR A 404 -4.47 -14.04 10.06
C TYR A 404 -3.23 -13.65 9.25
N THR A 405 -2.12 -13.37 9.93
CA THR A 405 -0.87 -12.96 9.27
C THR A 405 -0.27 -14.10 8.42
N ARG A 406 -0.23 -15.33 8.94
CA ARG A 406 0.36 -16.47 8.22
C ARG A 406 -0.49 -16.92 7.05
N ASP A 407 -1.81 -17.03 7.27
CA ASP A 407 -2.72 -17.59 6.28
C ASP A 407 -2.86 -16.68 5.05
N HIS A 408 -2.65 -15.37 5.22
CA HIS A 408 -2.74 -14.38 4.14
C HIS A 408 -1.40 -13.79 3.69
N ALA A 409 -0.26 -14.35 4.14
CA ALA A 409 1.07 -13.82 3.84
C ALA A 409 1.33 -13.74 2.32
N GLY A 410 1.58 -12.52 1.82
CA GLY A 410 1.79 -12.22 0.39
C GLY A 410 0.52 -11.93 -0.40
N GLY A 411 -0.65 -12.13 0.20
CA GLY A 411 -1.96 -11.93 -0.40
C GLY A 411 -2.63 -10.59 -0.05
N THR A 412 -3.90 -10.53 -0.39
CA THR A 412 -4.83 -9.45 -0.05
C THR A 412 -5.87 -9.95 0.94
N VAL A 413 -6.49 -9.02 1.67
CA VAL A 413 -7.41 -9.32 2.76
C VAL A 413 -8.58 -8.35 2.78
N THR A 414 -9.69 -8.84 3.33
CA THR A 414 -10.88 -8.08 3.70
C THR A 414 -11.12 -8.13 5.20
N SER A 415 -12.05 -7.34 5.69
CA SER A 415 -12.46 -7.36 7.10
C SER A 415 -12.99 -8.73 7.56
N ILE A 416 -13.57 -9.52 6.62
CA ILE A 416 -14.08 -10.87 6.91
C ILE A 416 -12.95 -11.85 7.19
N ASP A 417 -11.80 -11.69 6.56
CA ASP A 417 -10.65 -12.57 6.78
C ASP A 417 -10.10 -12.41 8.21
N LEU A 418 -10.08 -11.16 8.72
CA LEU A 418 -9.71 -10.92 10.12
C LEU A 418 -10.76 -11.50 11.08
N GLU A 419 -12.07 -11.26 10.83
CA GLU A 419 -13.17 -11.82 11.63
C GLU A 419 -13.02 -13.34 11.75
N ARG A 420 -12.89 -14.04 10.63
CA ARG A 420 -12.74 -15.50 10.58
C ARG A 420 -11.53 -16.00 11.35
N ALA A 421 -10.36 -15.39 11.16
CA ALA A 421 -9.14 -15.78 11.87
C ALA A 421 -9.27 -15.63 13.39
N MET A 422 -9.97 -14.59 13.85
CA MET A 422 -10.23 -14.34 15.27
C MET A 422 -11.27 -15.31 15.84
N GLU A 423 -12.35 -15.62 15.11
CA GLU A 423 -13.34 -16.61 15.49
C GLU A 423 -12.75 -18.01 15.60
N GLU A 424 -12.00 -18.46 14.58
CA GLU A 424 -11.35 -19.77 14.57
C GLU A 424 -10.30 -19.95 15.68
N SER A 425 -9.67 -18.86 16.13
CA SER A 425 -8.66 -18.91 17.19
C SER A 425 -9.27 -18.81 18.59
N SER A 426 -10.48 -18.32 18.72
CA SER A 426 -11.14 -18.09 20.02
C SER A 426 -12.31 -19.03 20.29
N GLY A 427 -12.91 -19.62 19.25
CA GLY A 427 -14.18 -20.34 19.30
C GLY A 427 -15.40 -19.47 19.63
N ARG A 428 -15.28 -18.14 19.50
CA ARG A 428 -16.35 -17.18 19.80
C ARG A 428 -16.99 -16.65 18.51
N ASP A 429 -18.29 -16.43 18.53
CA ASP A 429 -19.01 -15.68 17.49
C ASP A 429 -18.71 -14.17 17.64
N LEU A 430 -18.02 -13.58 16.67
CA LEU A 430 -17.66 -12.18 16.65
C LEU A 430 -18.52 -11.34 15.67
N ARG A 431 -19.47 -11.98 14.97
CA ARG A 431 -20.37 -11.29 14.03
C ARG A 431 -21.07 -10.06 14.63
N PRO A 432 -21.57 -10.08 15.88
CA PRO A 432 -22.20 -8.89 16.47
C PRO A 432 -21.20 -7.73 16.65
N LEU A 433 -19.97 -8.02 17.13
CA LEU A 433 -18.93 -7.02 17.33
C LEU A 433 -18.45 -6.41 16.01
N PHE A 434 -18.24 -7.24 15.00
CA PHE A 434 -17.88 -6.76 13.66
C PHE A 434 -19.02 -6.00 12.97
N ALA A 435 -20.29 -6.39 13.20
CA ALA A 435 -21.44 -5.63 12.69
C ALA A 435 -21.45 -4.22 13.27
N GLU A 436 -21.25 -4.08 14.58
CA GLU A 436 -21.25 -2.78 15.27
C GLU A 436 -20.10 -1.85 14.80
N TRP A 437 -18.87 -2.36 14.75
CA TRP A 437 -17.69 -1.52 14.53
C TRP A 437 -17.27 -1.42 13.08
N VAL A 438 -17.34 -2.54 12.35
CA VAL A 438 -16.73 -2.68 11.04
C VAL A 438 -17.73 -2.47 9.91
N PHE A 439 -18.90 -3.12 9.97
CA PHE A 439 -19.85 -3.12 8.84
C PHE A 439 -21.01 -2.11 9.00
N GLY A 440 -21.27 -1.64 10.21
CA GLY A 440 -22.51 -0.90 10.53
C GLY A 440 -23.73 -1.81 10.44
N ASP A 441 -24.94 -1.24 10.49
CA ASP A 441 -26.22 -1.99 10.48
C ASP A 441 -26.51 -2.73 9.14
N SER A 442 -25.64 -2.64 8.14
CA SER A 442 -25.84 -3.31 6.86
C SER A 442 -25.34 -4.75 6.90
N LEU A 443 -26.11 -5.66 7.47
CA LEU A 443 -25.97 -7.11 7.28
C LEU A 443 -25.99 -7.52 5.79
N SER A 444 -26.53 -6.67 4.91
CA SER A 444 -26.55 -6.83 3.46
C SER A 444 -25.16 -6.81 2.79
N ASP A 445 -24.17 -6.16 3.40
CA ASP A 445 -22.80 -6.10 2.85
C ASP A 445 -22.02 -7.41 3.07
N ARG A 446 -22.42 -8.22 4.07
CA ARG A 446 -21.83 -9.56 4.32
C ARG A 446 -22.15 -10.58 3.22
N GLN A 447 -23.26 -10.39 2.49
CA GLN A 447 -23.71 -11.31 1.44
C GLN A 447 -23.16 -10.97 0.05
N ARG A 448 -22.49 -9.81 -0.11
CA ARG A 448 -21.95 -9.32 -1.39
C ARG A 448 -20.45 -9.48 -1.53
N GLN A 449 -19.79 -10.06 -0.56
CA GLN A 449 -18.36 -10.43 -0.54
C GLN A 449 -18.21 -11.95 -0.55
#